data_069f1fb811833c348f09637acfdfb973
#
_entry.id   069f1fb811833c348f09637acfdfb973
#
_cell.length_a   1.000
_cell.length_b   1.000
_cell.length_c   1.000
_cell.angle_alpha   90.00
_cell.angle_beta   90.00
_cell.angle_gamma   90.00
#
_symmetry.space_group_name_H-M   'P 1'
#
loop_
_entity.id
_entity.type
_entity.pdbx_description
1 polymer ?
#
loop_
_entity_poly.entity_id
_entity_poly.type
_entity_poly.pdbx_seq_one_letter_code
_entity_poly.pdbx_strand_id
1 'polypeptide(L)'
;NKVVVLPAGVEIKQDGTNITVKGPKGELTREFSSDIKMNIEGNEVTFTRPNDSKEMKTIHGTTRANFNNMVVGVSEGFQKALELIGVGYRAQVQGNKLTLNVGYSHPVEMTAPEGVTFEVPANTQVIVKGINKEVVGELAANIRGVRPPEPYKGKGIRYVGEFVRRRSEEHTS
;
A
#
# COMPACT_ATOMS: atom_id res chain seq x y z
N ASN A 1 -24.63 2.20 -2.25
CA ASN A 1 -24.65 0.74 -2.52
C ASN A 1 -24.04 0.41 -3.86
N LYS A 2 -22.72 0.49 -3.90
CA LYS A 2 -21.98 0.11 -5.10
C LYS A 2 -21.57 -1.35 -5.02
N VAL A 3 -21.65 -2.00 -6.15
CA VAL A 3 -21.25 -3.40 -6.30
C VAL A 3 -19.75 -3.47 -6.51
N VAL A 4 -19.10 -4.43 -5.84
CA VAL A 4 -17.69 -4.73 -6.09
C VAL A 4 -17.64 -5.87 -7.09
N VAL A 5 -17.05 -5.63 -8.25
CA VAL A 5 -16.92 -6.65 -9.29
C VAL A 5 -15.59 -7.37 -9.12
N LEU A 6 -15.65 -8.71 -9.08
CA LEU A 6 -14.45 -9.52 -8.92
C LEU A 6 -13.78 -9.76 -10.27
N PRO A 7 -12.49 -9.48 -10.39
CA PRO A 7 -11.75 -9.82 -11.61
C PRO A 7 -11.65 -11.34 -11.76
N ALA A 8 -11.36 -11.80 -12.96
CA ALA A 8 -11.13 -13.20 -13.22
C ALA A 8 -9.97 -13.74 -12.38
N GLY A 9 -10.13 -14.91 -11.80
CA GLY A 9 -9.10 -15.51 -10.97
C GLY A 9 -9.13 -15.12 -9.49
N VAL A 10 -10.06 -14.26 -9.09
CA VAL A 10 -10.24 -13.89 -7.68
C VAL A 10 -11.34 -14.74 -7.06
N GLU A 11 -11.03 -15.36 -5.94
CA GLU A 11 -11.96 -16.18 -5.19
C GLU A 11 -12.17 -15.60 -3.80
N ILE A 12 -13.37 -15.78 -3.26
CA ILE A 12 -13.72 -15.30 -1.92
C ILE A 12 -14.18 -16.47 -1.07
N LYS A 13 -13.69 -16.49 0.16
CA LYS A 13 -14.08 -17.47 1.14
C LYS A 13 -14.53 -16.74 2.40
N GLN A 14 -15.71 -17.07 2.86
CA GLN A 14 -16.27 -16.45 4.07
C GLN A 14 -16.37 -17.49 5.17
N ASP A 15 -15.81 -17.16 6.34
CA ASP A 15 -15.89 -18.00 7.53
C ASP A 15 -16.32 -17.09 8.68
N GLY A 16 -17.64 -17.06 8.96
CA GLY A 16 -18.18 -16.15 9.95
C GLY A 16 -17.97 -14.70 9.54
N THR A 17 -17.21 -13.94 10.33
CA THR A 17 -16.86 -12.55 10.02
C THR A 17 -15.51 -12.43 9.33
N ASN A 18 -14.78 -13.53 9.19
CA ASN A 18 -13.50 -13.55 8.50
C ASN A 18 -13.68 -13.76 7.02
N ILE A 19 -13.18 -12.85 6.22
CA ILE A 19 -13.29 -12.93 4.76
C ILE A 19 -11.89 -13.06 4.18
N THR A 20 -11.70 -14.12 3.40
CA THR A 20 -10.44 -14.38 2.69
C THR A 20 -10.64 -14.12 1.21
N VAL A 21 -9.79 -13.28 0.65
CA VAL A 21 -9.79 -12.99 -0.79
C VAL A 21 -8.52 -13.57 -1.37
N LYS A 22 -8.66 -14.44 -2.35
CA LYS A 22 -7.55 -15.13 -3.00
C LYS A 22 -7.49 -14.77 -4.48
N GLY A 23 -6.32 -14.40 -4.95
CA GLY A 23 -6.11 -14.06 -6.35
C GLY A 23 -4.73 -14.48 -6.85
N PRO A 24 -4.40 -14.17 -8.11
CA PRO A 24 -3.14 -14.60 -8.71
C PRO A 24 -1.89 -14.02 -8.04
N LYS A 25 -2.02 -12.91 -7.29
CA LYS A 25 -0.89 -12.30 -6.57
C LYS A 25 -0.74 -12.82 -5.15
N GLY A 26 -1.76 -13.42 -4.57
CA GLY A 26 -1.71 -13.92 -3.21
C GLY A 26 -3.07 -13.98 -2.56
N GLU A 27 -3.06 -14.02 -1.24
CA GLU A 27 -4.26 -14.21 -0.43
C GLU A 27 -4.25 -13.22 0.74
N LEU A 28 -5.38 -12.58 1.00
CA LEU A 28 -5.56 -11.69 2.15
C LEU A 28 -6.79 -12.11 2.94
N THR A 29 -6.66 -12.09 4.26
CA THR A 29 -7.77 -12.38 5.18
C THR A 29 -7.96 -11.19 6.11
N ARG A 30 -9.21 -10.82 6.33
CA ARG A 30 -9.55 -9.74 7.24
C ARG A 30 -10.88 -10.04 7.92
N GLU A 31 -10.97 -9.65 9.20
CA GLU A 31 -12.22 -9.72 9.93
C GLU A 31 -13.03 -8.45 9.68
N PHE A 32 -14.30 -8.62 9.30
CA PHE A 32 -15.21 -7.50 9.09
C PHE A 32 -16.30 -7.49 10.16
N SER A 33 -17.02 -6.36 10.27
CA SER A 33 -18.09 -6.23 11.24
C SER A 33 -19.22 -7.23 10.96
N SER A 34 -19.73 -7.89 11.99
CA SER A 34 -20.86 -8.82 11.87
C SER A 34 -22.16 -8.10 11.50
N ASP A 35 -22.23 -6.77 11.69
CA ASP A 35 -23.40 -5.97 11.34
C ASP A 35 -23.54 -5.77 9.84
N ILE A 36 -22.45 -5.89 9.09
CA ILE A 36 -22.46 -5.75 7.63
C ILE A 36 -22.51 -7.13 7.00
N LYS A 37 -23.51 -7.35 6.17
CA LYS A 37 -23.67 -8.62 5.47
C LYS A 37 -23.12 -8.54 4.07
N MET A 38 -22.41 -9.59 3.67
CA MET A 38 -21.83 -9.72 2.34
C MET A 38 -22.68 -10.67 1.52
N ASN A 39 -23.09 -10.22 0.34
CA ASN A 39 -23.85 -11.03 -0.61
C ASN A 39 -23.03 -11.21 -1.87
N ILE A 40 -22.87 -12.45 -2.30
CA ILE A 40 -22.07 -12.80 -3.48
C ILE A 40 -23.01 -13.38 -4.54
N GLU A 41 -23.02 -12.75 -5.72
CA GLU A 41 -23.77 -13.24 -6.88
C GLU A 41 -22.83 -13.30 -8.09
N GLY A 42 -22.43 -14.52 -8.48
CA GLY A 42 -21.49 -14.70 -9.56
C GLY A 42 -20.16 -14.02 -9.26
N ASN A 43 -19.82 -12.98 -10.01
CA ASN A 43 -18.61 -12.20 -9.79
C ASN A 43 -18.88 -10.83 -9.14
N GLU A 44 -20.09 -10.63 -8.61
CA GLU A 44 -20.48 -9.39 -7.98
C GLU A 44 -20.66 -9.58 -6.47
N VAL A 45 -20.15 -8.64 -5.70
CA VAL A 45 -20.25 -8.65 -4.23
C VAL A 45 -20.92 -7.37 -3.78
N THR A 46 -21.93 -7.50 -2.94
CA THR A 46 -22.62 -6.36 -2.34
C THR A 46 -22.57 -6.47 -0.83
N PHE A 47 -22.62 -5.33 -0.18
CA PHE A 47 -22.65 -5.25 1.28
C PHE A 47 -23.93 -4.54 1.70
N THR A 48 -24.59 -5.09 2.72
CA THR A 48 -25.81 -4.49 3.27
C THR A 48 -25.62 -4.18 4.74
N ARG A 49 -26.31 -3.15 5.19
CA ARG A 49 -26.29 -2.72 6.59
C ARG A 49 -27.67 -2.84 7.21
N PRO A 50 -27.78 -3.02 8.55
CA PRO A 50 -29.08 -3.23 9.18
C PRO A 50 -29.93 -1.96 9.25
N ASN A 51 -29.32 -0.78 9.23
CA ASN A 51 -30.06 0.48 9.29
C ASN A 51 -29.23 1.60 8.66
N ASP A 52 -29.81 2.79 8.59
CA ASP A 52 -29.17 3.96 7.98
C ASP A 52 -28.59 4.94 9.01
N SER A 53 -28.26 4.47 10.21
CA SER A 53 -27.58 5.32 11.18
C SER A 53 -26.23 5.77 10.65
N LYS A 54 -25.75 6.90 11.16
CA LYS A 54 -24.44 7.44 10.76
C LYS A 54 -23.32 6.42 10.99
N GLU A 55 -23.39 5.71 12.12
CA GLU A 55 -22.40 4.68 12.45
C GLU A 55 -22.43 3.53 11.44
N MET A 56 -23.61 3.04 11.07
CA MET A 56 -23.73 1.94 10.12
C MET A 56 -23.30 2.35 8.71
N LYS A 57 -23.58 3.59 8.31
CA LYS A 57 -23.13 4.11 7.02
C LYS A 57 -21.59 4.17 6.98
N THR A 58 -20.97 4.60 8.07
CA THR A 58 -19.50 4.67 8.17
C THR A 58 -18.89 3.29 8.09
N ILE A 59 -19.39 2.33 8.87
CA ILE A 59 -18.90 0.96 8.88
C ILE A 59 -19.09 0.31 7.51
N HIS A 60 -20.26 0.51 6.91
CA HIS A 60 -20.56 -0.04 5.57
C HIS A 60 -19.58 0.48 4.52
N GLY A 61 -19.32 1.80 4.49
CA GLY A 61 -18.38 2.39 3.57
C GLY A 61 -16.95 1.90 3.78
N THR A 62 -16.52 1.80 5.04
CA THR A 62 -15.19 1.31 5.39
C THR A 62 -15.02 -0.16 4.99
N THR A 63 -16.03 -1.00 5.26
CA THR A 63 -16.00 -2.42 4.91
C THR A 63 -15.87 -2.60 3.41
N ARG A 64 -16.67 -1.87 2.63
CA ARG A 64 -16.62 -1.96 1.17
C ARG A 64 -15.25 -1.51 0.64
N ALA A 65 -14.71 -0.40 1.17
CA ALA A 65 -13.41 0.11 0.74
C ALA A 65 -12.29 -0.88 1.06
N ASN A 66 -12.28 -1.46 2.26
CA ASN A 66 -11.28 -2.45 2.65
C ASN A 66 -11.37 -3.71 1.81
N PHE A 67 -12.59 -4.17 1.54
CA PHE A 67 -12.79 -5.35 0.69
C PHE A 67 -12.29 -5.09 -0.73
N ASN A 68 -12.63 -3.93 -1.30
CA ASN A 68 -12.16 -3.55 -2.63
C ASN A 68 -10.63 -3.51 -2.69
N ASN A 69 -9.99 -2.96 -1.65
CA ASN A 69 -8.53 -2.94 -1.58
C ASN A 69 -7.93 -4.35 -1.55
N MET A 70 -8.58 -5.29 -0.86
CA MET A 70 -8.15 -6.68 -0.85
C MET A 70 -8.24 -7.30 -2.24
N VAL A 71 -9.36 -7.06 -2.93
CA VAL A 71 -9.56 -7.57 -4.28
C VAL A 71 -8.51 -7.03 -5.25
N VAL A 72 -8.26 -5.72 -5.23
CA VAL A 72 -7.25 -5.10 -6.07
C VAL A 72 -5.86 -5.65 -5.73
N GLY A 73 -5.55 -5.77 -4.43
CA GLY A 73 -4.26 -6.26 -3.97
C GLY A 73 -3.95 -7.67 -4.44
N VAL A 74 -4.90 -8.60 -4.34
CA VAL A 74 -4.65 -9.99 -4.75
C VAL A 74 -4.71 -10.19 -6.27
N SER A 75 -5.33 -9.28 -7.01
CA SER A 75 -5.43 -9.38 -8.48
C SER A 75 -4.33 -8.61 -9.20
N GLU A 76 -4.05 -7.38 -8.80
CA GLU A 76 -3.10 -6.50 -9.46
C GLU A 76 -1.88 -6.16 -8.60
N GLY A 77 -2.07 -6.14 -7.29
CA GLY A 77 -1.05 -5.71 -6.35
C GLY A 77 -1.00 -4.20 -6.22
N PHE A 78 -0.31 -3.75 -5.19
CA PHE A 78 -0.06 -2.34 -4.95
C PHE A 78 1.43 -2.08 -5.05
N GLN A 79 1.79 -0.89 -5.45
CA GLN A 79 3.19 -0.48 -5.49
C GLN A 79 3.34 0.98 -5.14
N LYS A 80 4.47 1.29 -4.53
CA LYS A 80 4.92 2.66 -4.29
C LYS A 80 6.34 2.76 -4.80
N ALA A 81 6.60 3.76 -5.59
CA ALA A 81 7.92 4.02 -6.13
C ALA A 81 8.53 5.22 -5.40
N LEU A 82 9.79 5.07 -5.01
CA LEU A 82 10.55 6.12 -4.34
C LEU A 82 11.82 6.39 -5.12
N GLU A 83 12.31 7.62 -5.03
CA GLU A 83 13.58 7.97 -5.65
C GLU A 83 14.50 8.62 -4.62
N LEU A 84 15.79 8.33 -4.76
CA LEU A 84 16.83 8.84 -3.89
C LEU A 84 17.50 10.02 -4.58
N ILE A 85 17.44 11.18 -3.95
CA ILE A 85 18.02 12.40 -4.48
C ILE A 85 19.18 12.81 -3.60
N GLY A 86 20.39 12.80 -4.13
CA GLY A 86 21.59 13.18 -3.40
C GLY A 86 22.83 12.53 -3.97
N VAL A 87 23.95 13.21 -3.85
CA VAL A 87 25.22 12.69 -4.33
C VAL A 87 25.62 11.46 -3.50
N GLY A 88 25.87 10.34 -4.19
CA GLY A 88 26.26 9.10 -3.52
C GLY A 88 25.13 8.31 -2.90
N TYR A 89 23.89 8.80 -2.99
CA TYR A 89 22.72 8.07 -2.50
C TYR A 89 22.41 6.91 -3.45
N ARG A 90 22.24 5.73 -2.91
CA ARG A 90 21.92 4.56 -3.72
C ARG A 90 21.23 3.48 -2.92
N ALA A 91 20.52 2.62 -3.61
CA ALA A 91 19.82 1.49 -3.04
C ALA A 91 20.24 0.21 -3.73
N GLN A 92 20.21 -0.89 -2.98
CA GLN A 92 20.50 -2.22 -3.50
C GLN A 92 19.48 -3.18 -2.88
N VAL A 93 19.12 -4.21 -3.62
CA VAL A 93 18.27 -5.27 -3.11
C VAL A 93 18.94 -6.62 -3.33
N GLN A 94 18.89 -7.45 -2.31
CA GLN A 94 19.43 -8.81 -2.38
C GLN A 94 18.39 -9.73 -1.71
N GLY A 95 17.75 -10.57 -2.51
CA GLY A 95 16.68 -11.40 -2.03
C GLY A 95 15.51 -10.53 -1.51
N ASN A 96 15.23 -10.65 -0.22
CA ASN A 96 14.18 -9.86 0.44
C ASN A 96 14.74 -8.71 1.27
N LYS A 97 16.00 -8.37 1.10
CA LYS A 97 16.68 -7.36 1.91
C LYS A 97 17.04 -6.15 1.06
N LEU A 98 16.58 -4.98 1.50
CA LEU A 98 16.87 -3.70 0.87
C LEU A 98 17.95 -2.98 1.68
N THR A 99 19.01 -2.52 0.99
CA THR A 99 20.09 -1.76 1.62
C THR A 99 20.11 -0.35 1.03
N LEU A 100 20.07 0.65 1.90
CA LEU A 100 20.05 2.05 1.53
C LEU A 100 21.32 2.76 2.00
N ASN A 101 22.02 3.40 1.06
CA ASN A 101 23.16 4.25 1.35
C ASN A 101 22.74 5.69 1.08
N VAL A 102 22.52 6.46 2.14
CA VAL A 102 21.94 7.81 2.03
C VAL A 102 22.71 8.84 2.86
N GLY A 103 24.03 8.69 2.88
CA GLY A 103 24.89 9.66 3.53
C GLY A 103 25.16 9.40 5.01
N TYR A 104 24.67 8.28 5.54
CA TYR A 104 24.98 7.86 6.92
C TYR A 104 26.28 7.05 6.94
N SER A 105 26.90 6.95 8.10
CA SER A 105 28.13 6.17 8.28
C SER A 105 27.94 4.68 8.04
N HIS A 106 26.70 4.20 8.24
CA HIS A 106 26.32 2.81 8.02
C HIS A 106 25.14 2.72 7.07
N PRO A 107 25.08 1.70 6.22
CA PRO A 107 23.90 1.50 5.39
C PRO A 107 22.68 1.13 6.26
N VAL A 108 21.51 1.54 5.83
CA VAL A 108 20.26 1.16 6.46
C VAL A 108 19.71 -0.06 5.74
N GLU A 109 19.42 -1.10 6.50
CA GLU A 109 18.90 -2.35 5.94
C GLU A 109 17.46 -2.57 6.37
N MET A 110 16.64 -3.01 5.42
CA MET A 110 15.24 -3.34 5.66
C MET A 110 14.93 -4.70 5.05
N THR A 111 14.18 -5.52 5.77
CA THR A 111 13.77 -6.83 5.28
C THR A 111 12.30 -6.76 4.86
N ALA A 112 12.00 -7.30 3.68
CA ALA A 112 10.63 -7.37 3.20
C ALA A 112 9.85 -8.41 4.01
N PRO A 113 8.69 -8.04 4.58
CA PRO A 113 7.82 -9.03 5.20
C PRO A 113 7.18 -9.93 4.14
N GLU A 114 6.54 -10.99 4.61
CA GLU A 114 5.85 -11.91 3.71
C GLU A 114 4.83 -11.17 2.84
N GLY A 115 4.83 -11.49 1.55
CA GLY A 115 3.92 -10.86 0.59
C GLY A 115 4.40 -9.53 0.04
N VAL A 116 5.60 -9.08 0.39
CA VAL A 116 6.17 -7.83 -0.10
C VAL A 116 7.47 -8.10 -0.83
N THR A 117 7.69 -7.39 -1.92
CA THR A 117 8.91 -7.47 -2.72
C THR A 117 9.46 -6.06 -2.94
N PHE A 118 10.76 -5.93 -2.81
CA PHE A 118 11.46 -4.70 -3.19
C PHE A 118 12.08 -4.88 -4.56
N GLU A 119 12.00 -3.83 -5.38
CA GLU A 119 12.69 -3.79 -6.68
C GLU A 119 13.52 -2.52 -6.76
N VAL A 120 14.70 -2.64 -7.34
CA VAL A 120 15.61 -1.52 -7.56
C VAL A 120 16.00 -1.52 -9.04
N PRO A 121 15.14 -0.95 -9.90
CA PRO A 121 15.43 -0.89 -11.34
C PRO A 121 16.63 -0.01 -11.67
N ALA A 122 16.88 0.98 -10.81
CA ALA A 122 18.08 1.82 -10.87
C ALA A 122 18.56 2.04 -9.44
N ASN A 123 19.84 2.28 -9.25
CA ASN A 123 20.39 2.43 -7.91
C ASN A 123 19.87 3.66 -7.14
N THR A 124 19.12 4.53 -7.81
CA THR A 124 18.47 5.69 -7.20
C THR A 124 16.95 5.54 -7.12
N GLN A 125 16.43 4.36 -7.40
CA GLN A 125 14.99 4.11 -7.41
C GLN A 125 14.65 2.83 -6.66
N VAL A 126 13.62 2.90 -5.81
CA VAL A 126 13.14 1.74 -5.06
C VAL A 126 11.64 1.60 -5.32
N ILE A 127 11.20 0.41 -5.63
CA ILE A 127 9.78 0.10 -5.78
C ILE A 127 9.40 -0.94 -4.73
N VAL A 128 8.40 -0.60 -3.93
CA VAL A 128 7.82 -1.52 -2.94
C VAL A 128 6.55 -2.09 -3.53
N LYS A 129 6.49 -3.40 -3.67
CA LYS A 129 5.34 -4.10 -4.23
C LYS A 129 4.75 -5.06 -3.20
N GLY A 130 3.45 -5.15 -3.15
CA GLY A 130 2.78 -6.08 -2.26
C GLY A 130 1.29 -6.15 -2.51
N ILE A 131 0.65 -7.12 -1.89
CA ILE A 131 -0.79 -7.35 -2.04
C ILE A 131 -1.61 -6.55 -1.02
N ASN A 132 -0.98 -6.11 0.07
CA ASN A 132 -1.65 -5.37 1.13
C ASN A 132 -1.26 -3.89 1.04
N LYS A 133 -2.23 -3.04 0.72
CA LYS A 133 -2.03 -1.61 0.55
C LYS A 133 -1.44 -0.95 1.80
N GLU A 134 -1.90 -1.35 2.98
CA GLU A 134 -1.42 -0.78 4.24
C GLU A 134 0.05 -1.09 4.47
N VAL A 135 0.45 -2.34 4.23
CA VAL A 135 1.84 -2.78 4.41
C VAL A 135 2.76 -2.10 3.39
N VAL A 136 2.34 -2.03 2.13
CA VAL A 136 3.12 -1.35 1.08
C VAL A 136 3.31 0.12 1.43
N GLY A 137 2.23 0.79 1.85
CA GLY A 137 2.30 2.19 2.24
C GLY A 137 3.18 2.43 3.45
N GLU A 138 3.08 1.58 4.47
CA GLU A 138 3.89 1.68 5.67
C GLU A 138 5.38 1.49 5.37
N LEU A 139 5.73 0.47 4.59
CA LEU A 139 7.12 0.23 4.22
C LEU A 139 7.69 1.37 3.38
N ALA A 140 6.91 1.88 2.44
CA ALA A 140 7.32 3.02 1.62
C ALA A 140 7.55 4.26 2.50
N ALA A 141 6.67 4.50 3.47
CA ALA A 141 6.82 5.60 4.41
C ALA A 141 8.07 5.43 5.29
N ASN A 142 8.35 4.21 5.72
CA ASN A 142 9.55 3.91 6.51
C ASN A 142 10.82 4.15 5.70
N ILE A 143 10.84 3.78 4.43
CA ILE A 143 11.99 4.04 3.55
C ILE A 143 12.17 5.55 3.38
N ARG A 144 11.10 6.28 3.11
CA ARG A 144 11.15 7.73 2.99
C ARG A 144 11.64 8.39 4.29
N GLY A 145 11.21 7.85 5.43
CA GLY A 145 11.60 8.35 6.74
C GLY A 145 13.07 8.14 7.09
N VAL A 146 13.78 7.25 6.40
CA VAL A 146 15.22 7.06 6.60
C VAL A 146 15.98 8.36 6.31
N ARG A 147 15.59 9.05 5.25
CA ARG A 147 16.17 10.34 4.90
C ARG A 147 15.11 11.19 4.21
N PRO A 148 14.24 11.88 4.98
CA PRO A 148 13.16 12.67 4.38
C PRO A 148 13.69 13.79 3.47
N PRO A 149 12.92 14.23 2.47
CA PRO A 149 13.36 15.27 1.57
C PRO A 149 13.59 16.59 2.30
N GLU A 150 14.70 17.26 1.97
CA GLU A 150 14.99 18.58 2.51
C GLU A 150 14.15 19.65 1.82
N PRO A 151 13.66 20.67 2.57
CA PRO A 151 12.87 21.74 1.95
C PRO A 151 13.71 22.71 1.11
N TYR A 152 15.02 22.74 1.29
CA TYR A 152 15.88 23.69 0.59
C TYR A 152 16.52 23.13 -0.67
N LYS A 153 17.16 21.98 -0.57
CA LYS A 153 17.91 21.38 -1.68
C LYS A 153 17.23 20.19 -2.30
N GLY A 154 16.18 19.69 -1.67
CA GLY A 154 15.45 18.55 -2.17
C GLY A 154 16.15 17.21 -2.04
N LYS A 155 17.27 17.15 -1.30
CA LYS A 155 17.95 15.88 -1.05
C LYS A 155 17.11 15.00 -0.14
N GLY A 156 17.19 13.71 -0.33
CA GLY A 156 16.50 12.74 0.49
C GLY A 156 15.77 11.71 -0.35
N ILE A 157 14.95 10.92 0.31
CA ILE A 157 14.13 9.91 -0.34
C ILE A 157 12.71 10.44 -0.46
N ARG A 158 12.16 10.45 -1.66
CA ARG A 158 10.80 10.92 -1.88
C ARG A 158 10.03 9.96 -2.77
N TYR A 159 8.72 10.07 -2.76
CA TYR A 159 7.89 9.31 -3.69
C TYR A 159 8.10 9.84 -5.10
N VAL A 160 8.08 8.95 -6.08
CA VAL A 160 8.15 9.35 -7.48
C VAL A 160 6.94 10.24 -7.79
N GLY A 161 7.20 11.42 -8.33
CA GLY A 161 6.16 12.39 -8.59
C GLY A 161 5.77 13.27 -7.43
N GLU A 162 6.36 13.05 -6.24
CA GLU A 162 6.09 13.89 -5.08
C GLU A 162 6.68 15.28 -5.29
N PHE A 163 5.86 16.29 -5.06
CA PHE A 163 6.32 17.67 -5.07
C PHE A 163 6.79 18.06 -3.68
N VAL A 164 8.07 18.35 -3.55
CA VAL A 164 8.64 18.81 -2.27
C VAL A 164 8.63 20.33 -2.27
N ARG A 165 7.80 20.90 -1.40
CA ARG A 165 7.67 22.35 -1.29
C ARG A 165 8.92 22.95 -0.65
N ARG A 166 9.56 23.87 -1.37
CA ARG A 166 10.73 24.58 -0.84
C ARG A 166 10.26 25.73 0.03
N ARG A 167 11.03 26.05 1.07
CA ARG A 167 10.69 27.10 2.01
C ARG A 167 10.58 28.48 1.35
N SER A 168 11.42 28.74 0.36
CA SER A 168 11.37 29.98 -0.39
C SER A 168 10.07 30.16 -1.16
N GLU A 169 9.41 29.06 -1.50
CA GLU A 169 8.14 29.07 -2.24
C GLU A 169 6.95 29.29 -1.31
N GLU A 170 7.10 29.00 -0.03
CA GLU A 170 6.03 29.16 0.94
C GLU A 170 5.63 30.62 1.14
N HIS A 171 6.57 31.54 0.90
CA HIS A 171 6.32 32.98 1.04
C HIS A 171 5.50 33.57 -0.09
N THR A 172 5.38 32.86 -1.20
CA THR A 172 4.64 33.33 -2.36
C THR A 172 3.25 32.73 -2.49
N SER A 173 2.94 31.78 -1.64
CA SER A 173 1.65 31.08 -1.68
C SER A 173 0.61 31.59 -0.64
#